data_14eadede377bf36ad5b38b3b23abb45e
#
_entry.id   14eadede377bf36ad5b38b3b23abb45e
#
_cell.length_a   1.000
_cell.length_b   1.000
_cell.length_c   1.000
_cell.angle_alpha   90.00
_cell.angle_beta   90.00
_cell.angle_gamma   90.00
#
_symmetry.space_group_name_H-M   'P 1'
#
loop_
_entity.id
_entity.type
_entity.pdbx_description
1 polymer ?
#
loop_
_entity_poly.entity_id
_entity_poly.type
_entity_poly.pdbx_seq_one_letter_code
_entity_poly.pdbx_strand_id
1 'polypeptide(L)'
;MARYSSDLNTWVVRDSTSARLDGDCGIITLAVLCGAATGSRGVYEKAADLLTRHGIYDGTGTKVLKLKSLMQKMFGGGTRFTRQCIGMTLDAYLAARPGWSGVAICKHGDICHGIPVVHGVAYNTNNGEWMGYDLIATLRINLEAQ
;
A
#
# COMPACT_ATOMS: atom_id res chain seq x y z
N MET A 1 14.76 -4.01 15.06
CA MET A 1 14.19 -2.92 14.24
C MET A 1 12.76 -3.27 13.89
N ALA A 2 11.86 -2.34 14.09
CA ALA A 2 10.46 -2.55 13.73
C ALA A 2 10.29 -2.54 12.20
N ARG A 3 9.45 -3.45 11.68
CA ARG A 3 9.12 -3.53 10.24
C ARG A 3 7.82 -2.82 9.91
N TYR A 4 7.29 -2.04 10.84
CA TYR A 4 6.12 -1.20 10.59
C TYR A 4 6.27 0.14 11.29
N SER A 5 5.52 1.13 10.81
CA SER A 5 5.41 2.43 11.44
C SER A 5 3.95 2.86 11.47
N SER A 6 3.53 3.45 12.58
CA SER A 6 2.18 4.03 12.72
C SER A 6 2.13 5.48 12.24
N ASP A 7 3.26 6.05 11.84
CA ASP A 7 3.34 7.45 11.42
C ASP A 7 3.16 7.60 9.91
N LEU A 8 1.90 7.73 9.49
CA LEU A 8 1.58 7.96 8.08
C LEU A 8 2.07 9.33 7.58
N ASN A 9 2.30 10.29 8.47
CA ASN A 9 2.77 11.62 8.08
C ASN A 9 4.17 11.58 7.44
N THR A 10 4.89 10.50 7.60
CA THR A 10 6.16 10.30 6.88
C THR A 10 5.97 10.43 5.37
N TRP A 11 4.88 9.86 4.84
CA TRP A 11 4.66 9.76 3.39
C TRP A 11 3.35 10.37 2.90
N VAL A 12 2.45 10.76 3.79
CA VAL A 12 1.11 11.23 3.41
C VAL A 12 0.81 12.56 4.09
N VAL A 13 0.31 13.49 3.31
CA VAL A 13 -0.23 14.76 3.80
C VAL A 13 -1.71 14.85 3.42
N ARG A 14 -2.48 15.54 4.23
CA ARG A 14 -3.90 15.77 3.98
C ARG A 14 -4.17 17.25 3.81
N ASP A 15 -4.92 17.59 2.76
CA ASP A 15 -5.33 18.98 2.50
C ASP A 15 -6.60 19.35 3.28
N SER A 16 -7.28 18.38 3.88
CA SER A 16 -8.57 18.55 4.54
C SER A 16 -8.55 18.01 5.96
N THR A 17 -9.35 18.63 6.83
CA THR A 17 -9.60 18.13 8.18
C THR A 17 -10.80 17.19 8.23
N SER A 18 -11.44 16.90 7.10
CA SER A 18 -12.54 15.95 7.02
C SER A 18 -12.09 14.55 7.42
N ALA A 19 -13.04 13.72 7.87
CA ALA A 19 -12.76 12.33 8.19
C ALA A 19 -12.23 11.58 6.94
N ARG A 20 -11.41 10.57 7.16
CA ARG A 20 -10.96 9.69 6.09
C ARG A 20 -12.15 8.95 5.49
N LEU A 21 -12.03 8.63 4.20
CA LEU A 21 -13.06 7.89 3.47
C LEU A 21 -13.09 6.42 3.92
N ASP A 22 -14.27 5.79 3.84
CA ASP A 22 -14.41 4.38 4.18
C ASP A 22 -13.61 3.50 3.20
N GLY A 23 -13.01 2.44 3.72
CA GLY A 23 -12.28 1.48 2.89
C GLY A 23 -11.13 2.11 2.10
N ASP A 24 -10.43 3.05 2.67
CA ASP A 24 -9.44 3.87 1.99
C ASP A 24 -8.03 3.28 1.93
N CYS A 25 -7.85 1.99 2.21
CA CYS A 25 -6.52 1.38 2.20
C CYS A 25 -5.80 1.53 0.86
N GLY A 26 -6.52 1.47 -0.26
CA GLY A 26 -5.94 1.70 -1.59
C GLY A 26 -5.51 3.15 -1.79
N ILE A 27 -6.28 4.09 -1.27
CA ILE A 27 -5.95 5.52 -1.31
C ILE A 27 -4.67 5.79 -0.53
N ILE A 28 -4.59 5.30 0.69
CA ILE A 28 -3.40 5.42 1.54
C ILE A 28 -2.19 4.77 0.85
N THR A 29 -2.39 3.58 0.30
CA THR A 29 -1.33 2.85 -0.41
C THR A 29 -0.76 3.68 -1.57
N LEU A 30 -1.62 4.24 -2.41
CA LEU A 30 -1.18 5.07 -3.53
C LEU A 30 -0.46 6.33 -3.04
N ALA A 31 -1.01 7.01 -2.04
CA ALA A 31 -0.41 8.23 -1.49
C ALA A 31 0.98 7.96 -0.90
N VAL A 32 1.12 6.87 -0.13
CA VAL A 32 2.42 6.50 0.46
C VAL A 32 3.45 6.23 -0.63
N LEU A 33 3.11 5.42 -1.63
CA LEU A 33 4.07 5.02 -2.66
C LEU A 33 4.43 6.18 -3.59
N CYS A 34 3.48 7.04 -3.92
CA CYS A 34 3.77 8.27 -4.68
C CYS A 34 4.70 9.19 -3.89
N GLY A 35 4.47 9.36 -2.59
CA GLY A 35 5.34 10.14 -1.73
C GLY A 35 6.74 9.58 -1.68
N ALA A 36 6.88 8.28 -1.47
CA ALA A 36 8.17 7.61 -1.41
C ALA A 36 8.92 7.69 -2.75
N ALA A 37 8.21 7.52 -3.87
CA ALA A 37 8.83 7.58 -5.20
C ALA A 37 9.36 8.97 -5.54
N THR A 38 8.73 10.02 -5.02
CA THR A 38 9.14 11.41 -5.30
C THR A 38 10.07 11.99 -4.23
N GLY A 39 10.33 11.24 -3.14
CA GLY A 39 11.10 11.74 -2.01
C GLY A 39 10.37 12.82 -1.21
N SER A 40 9.06 12.85 -1.27
CA SER A 40 8.20 13.84 -0.64
C SER A 40 7.04 13.14 0.07
N ARG A 41 5.89 13.80 0.14
CA ARG A 41 4.67 13.19 0.69
C ARG A 41 3.57 13.20 -0.36
N GLY A 42 2.85 12.08 -0.47
CA GLY A 42 1.68 11.99 -1.32
C GLY A 42 0.49 12.68 -0.65
N VAL A 43 -0.38 13.30 -1.46
CA VAL A 43 -1.57 14.00 -0.97
C VAL A 43 -2.74 13.04 -1.00
N TYR A 44 -3.32 12.80 0.17
CA TYR A 44 -4.44 11.85 0.34
C TYR A 44 -5.60 12.19 -0.61
N GLU A 45 -6.04 13.45 -0.64
CA GLU A 45 -7.18 13.88 -1.45
C GLU A 45 -6.92 13.73 -2.96
N LYS A 46 -5.68 13.94 -3.39
CA LYS A 46 -5.32 13.72 -4.80
C LYS A 46 -5.35 12.24 -5.16
N ALA A 47 -4.86 11.38 -4.27
CA ALA A 47 -4.93 9.94 -4.48
C ALA A 47 -6.39 9.45 -4.51
N ALA A 48 -7.22 9.94 -3.60
CA ALA A 48 -8.64 9.61 -3.57
C ALA A 48 -9.35 10.03 -4.86
N ASP A 49 -9.09 11.23 -5.34
CA ASP A 49 -9.66 11.73 -6.59
C ASP A 49 -9.22 10.90 -7.79
N LEU A 50 -7.94 10.59 -7.88
CA LEU A 50 -7.40 9.78 -8.96
C LEU A 50 -8.05 8.39 -9.00
N LEU A 51 -8.11 7.70 -7.87
CA LEU A 51 -8.69 6.36 -7.80
C LEU A 51 -10.20 6.39 -8.08
N THR A 52 -10.90 7.41 -7.64
CA THR A 52 -12.33 7.57 -7.91
C THR A 52 -12.58 7.79 -9.40
N ARG A 53 -11.83 8.68 -10.04
CA ARG A 53 -11.97 8.97 -11.47
C ARG A 53 -11.70 7.76 -12.35
N HIS A 54 -10.78 6.89 -11.96
CA HIS A 54 -10.45 5.69 -12.71
C HIS A 54 -11.34 4.49 -12.38
N GLY A 55 -12.35 4.68 -11.53
CA GLY A 55 -13.24 3.59 -11.13
C GLY A 55 -12.56 2.51 -10.28
N ILE A 56 -11.48 2.86 -9.61
CA ILE A 56 -10.70 1.93 -8.77
C ILE A 56 -11.22 1.96 -7.33
N TYR A 57 -11.56 3.13 -6.82
CA TYR A 57 -12.20 3.31 -5.53
C TYR A 57 -13.68 3.56 -5.74
N ASP A 58 -14.54 2.80 -5.02
CA ASP A 58 -16.00 2.83 -5.22
C ASP A 58 -16.78 3.43 -4.04
N GLY A 59 -16.09 4.04 -3.08
CA GLY A 59 -16.70 4.59 -1.87
C GLY A 59 -16.65 3.64 -0.68
N THR A 60 -16.36 2.37 -0.89
CA THR A 60 -16.30 1.35 0.18
C THR A 60 -15.01 0.54 0.15
N GLY A 61 -14.30 0.53 -0.97
CA GLY A 61 -13.07 -0.24 -1.10
C GLY A 61 -12.39 -0.05 -2.45
N THR A 62 -11.32 -0.79 -2.65
CA THR A 62 -10.44 -0.67 -3.81
C THR A 62 -10.49 -1.92 -4.66
N LYS A 63 -10.60 -1.74 -5.98
CA LYS A 63 -10.52 -2.83 -6.95
C LYS A 63 -9.05 -3.13 -7.23
N VAL A 64 -8.56 -4.22 -6.66
CA VAL A 64 -7.12 -4.54 -6.59
C VAL A 64 -6.49 -4.68 -7.98
N LEU A 65 -7.16 -5.38 -8.92
CA LEU A 65 -6.57 -5.56 -10.26
C LEU A 65 -6.48 -4.25 -11.03
N LYS A 66 -7.45 -3.35 -10.86
CA LYS A 66 -7.39 -2.02 -11.47
C LYS A 66 -6.29 -1.17 -10.84
N LEU A 67 -6.12 -1.25 -9.52
CA LEU A 67 -5.03 -0.56 -8.84
C LEU A 67 -3.68 -1.07 -9.33
N LYS A 68 -3.52 -2.38 -9.48
CA LYS A 68 -2.30 -2.97 -10.05
C LYS A 68 -1.99 -2.39 -11.43
N SER A 69 -2.99 -2.33 -12.31
CA SER A 69 -2.81 -1.80 -13.66
C SER A 69 -2.39 -0.34 -13.65
N LEU A 70 -3.01 0.47 -12.79
CA LEU A 70 -2.64 1.87 -12.64
C LEU A 70 -1.19 2.00 -12.13
N MET A 71 -0.82 1.22 -11.12
CA MET A 71 0.52 1.26 -10.56
C MET A 71 1.59 0.81 -11.56
N GLN A 72 1.28 -0.17 -12.41
CA GLN A 72 2.20 -0.56 -13.49
C GLN A 72 2.45 0.59 -14.46
N LYS A 73 1.42 1.37 -14.77
CA LYS A 73 1.58 2.56 -15.63
C LYS A 73 2.39 3.65 -14.94
N MET A 74 2.17 3.86 -13.64
CA MET A 74 2.83 4.94 -12.90
C MET A 74 4.27 4.62 -12.55
N PHE A 75 4.56 3.37 -12.17
CA PHE A 75 5.87 2.96 -11.63
C PHE A 75 6.70 2.12 -12.61
N GLY A 76 6.13 1.77 -13.75
CA GLY A 76 6.88 1.15 -14.85
C GLY A 76 7.07 -0.35 -14.73
N GLY A 77 7.98 -0.87 -15.55
CA GLY A 77 8.15 -2.31 -15.79
C GLY A 77 8.74 -3.14 -14.65
N GLY A 78 9.19 -2.51 -13.57
CA GLY A 78 9.66 -3.21 -12.38
C GLY A 78 8.56 -3.71 -11.46
N THR A 79 7.32 -3.39 -11.80
CA THR A 79 6.15 -3.70 -10.97
C THR A 79 5.64 -5.10 -11.29
N ARG A 80 5.60 -5.98 -10.28
CA ARG A 80 5.17 -7.37 -10.43
C ARG A 80 4.13 -7.72 -9.39
N PHE A 81 3.07 -8.41 -9.83
CA PHE A 81 2.06 -8.97 -8.95
C PHE A 81 2.34 -10.46 -8.75
N THR A 82 2.41 -10.90 -7.51
CA THR A 82 2.58 -12.32 -7.20
C THR A 82 1.58 -12.74 -6.12
N ARG A 83 1.06 -13.96 -6.27
CA ARG A 83 0.17 -14.59 -5.29
C ARG A 83 0.84 -15.77 -4.59
N GLN A 84 2.16 -15.89 -4.71
CA GLN A 84 2.91 -17.03 -4.20
C GLN A 84 3.40 -16.83 -2.77
N CYS A 85 2.60 -16.22 -1.92
CA CYS A 85 2.99 -15.96 -0.52
C CYS A 85 2.15 -16.75 0.47
N ILE A 86 1.49 -17.79 0.03
CA ILE A 86 0.59 -18.57 0.86
C ILE A 86 1.36 -19.19 2.04
N GLY A 87 0.81 -19.04 3.24
CA GLY A 87 1.41 -19.60 4.44
C GLY A 87 2.42 -18.71 5.15
N MET A 88 2.64 -17.50 4.65
CA MET A 88 3.52 -16.53 5.32
C MET A 88 2.72 -15.38 5.91
N THR A 89 3.19 -14.88 7.07
CA THR A 89 2.74 -13.59 7.58
C THR A 89 3.47 -12.46 6.87
N LEU A 90 2.92 -11.25 6.93
CA LEU A 90 3.62 -10.08 6.40
C LEU A 90 4.96 -9.87 7.08
N ASP A 91 5.03 -10.03 8.40
CA ASP A 91 6.29 -9.84 9.13
C ASP A 91 7.37 -10.82 8.65
N ALA A 92 7.03 -12.10 8.48
CA ALA A 92 7.97 -13.10 7.99
C ALA A 92 8.45 -12.78 6.56
N TYR A 93 7.53 -12.33 5.71
CA TYR A 93 7.86 -11.94 4.33
C TYR A 93 8.87 -10.80 4.29
N LEU A 94 8.62 -9.74 5.08
CA LEU A 94 9.51 -8.58 5.13
C LEU A 94 10.85 -8.90 5.81
N ALA A 95 10.84 -9.79 6.81
CA ALA A 95 12.08 -10.25 7.44
C ALA A 95 13.01 -10.92 6.43
N ALA A 96 12.45 -11.67 5.49
CA ALA A 96 13.22 -12.37 4.46
C ALA A 96 13.62 -11.46 3.29
N ARG A 97 13.08 -10.25 3.20
CA ARG A 97 13.30 -9.33 2.08
C ARG A 97 13.62 -7.92 2.57
N PRO A 98 14.80 -7.71 3.18
CA PRO A 98 15.19 -6.36 3.63
C PRO A 98 15.15 -5.36 2.48
N GLY A 99 14.60 -4.19 2.72
CA GLY A 99 14.53 -3.13 1.73
C GLY A 99 13.42 -3.26 0.69
N TRP A 100 12.57 -4.29 0.78
CA TRP A 100 11.48 -4.50 -0.17
C TRP A 100 10.47 -3.35 -0.13
N SER A 101 10.00 -2.92 -1.29
CA SER A 101 8.98 -1.89 -1.42
C SER A 101 7.84 -2.35 -2.32
N GLY A 102 6.62 -1.98 -1.96
CA GLY A 102 5.46 -2.34 -2.76
C GLY A 102 4.17 -2.34 -1.97
N VAL A 103 3.22 -3.13 -2.44
CA VAL A 103 1.93 -3.34 -1.79
C VAL A 103 1.84 -4.79 -1.32
N ALA A 104 1.53 -4.97 -0.05
CA ALA A 104 1.21 -6.28 0.50
C ALA A 104 -0.31 -6.36 0.71
N ILE A 105 -0.91 -7.47 0.33
CA ILE A 105 -2.32 -7.72 0.57
C ILE A 105 -2.44 -8.85 1.56
N CYS A 106 -2.98 -8.53 2.72
CA CYS A 106 -3.16 -9.46 3.82
C CYS A 106 -4.64 -9.79 4.00
N LYS A 107 -4.92 -10.97 4.54
CA LYS A 107 -6.28 -11.42 4.82
C LYS A 107 -6.40 -11.86 6.27
N HIS A 108 -7.49 -11.45 6.90
CA HIS A 108 -7.88 -11.91 8.21
C HIS A 108 -9.38 -12.16 8.20
N GLY A 109 -9.81 -13.42 8.34
CA GLY A 109 -11.20 -13.80 8.14
C GLY A 109 -11.63 -13.45 6.71
N ASP A 110 -12.69 -12.69 6.58
CA ASP A 110 -13.21 -12.25 5.28
C ASP A 110 -12.70 -10.87 4.85
N ILE A 111 -11.82 -10.27 5.67
CA ILE A 111 -11.31 -8.92 5.43
C ILE A 111 -9.95 -9.00 4.74
N CYS A 112 -9.82 -8.30 3.61
CA CYS A 112 -8.55 -8.09 2.93
C CYS A 112 -8.12 -6.63 3.11
N HIS A 113 -6.82 -6.43 3.33
CA HIS A 113 -6.26 -5.10 3.58
C HIS A 113 -4.99 -4.92 2.75
N GLY A 114 -4.96 -3.85 1.97
CA GLY A 114 -3.76 -3.46 1.23
C GLY A 114 -2.85 -2.59 2.08
N ILE A 115 -1.58 -2.96 2.15
CA ILE A 115 -0.60 -2.33 3.03
C ILE A 115 0.56 -1.82 2.20
N PRO A 116 0.84 -0.51 2.20
CA PRO A 116 2.01 0.02 1.51
C PRO A 116 3.28 -0.26 2.32
N VAL A 117 4.33 -0.65 1.63
CA VAL A 117 5.64 -0.94 2.23
C VAL A 117 6.69 -0.10 1.51
N VAL A 118 7.52 0.62 2.29
CA VAL A 118 8.61 1.44 1.77
C VAL A 118 9.91 1.01 2.43
N HIS A 119 10.84 0.50 1.64
CA HIS A 119 12.17 0.05 2.09
C HIS A 119 12.08 -0.86 3.33
N GLY A 120 11.19 -1.83 3.29
CA GLY A 120 11.02 -2.83 4.34
C GLY A 120 10.16 -2.40 5.52
N VAL A 121 9.57 -1.20 5.48
CA VAL A 121 8.70 -0.69 6.56
C VAL A 121 7.26 -0.61 6.05
N ALA A 122 6.35 -1.29 6.74
CA ALA A 122 4.92 -1.29 6.42
C ALA A 122 4.20 -0.14 7.12
N TYR A 123 3.28 0.48 6.43
CA TYR A 123 2.46 1.58 6.94
C TYR A 123 0.98 1.21 6.89
N ASN A 124 0.17 1.85 7.71
CA ASN A 124 -1.27 1.61 7.79
C ASN A 124 -1.59 0.16 8.20
N THR A 125 -0.86 -0.35 9.19
CA THR A 125 -0.99 -1.73 9.68
C THR A 125 -1.87 -1.87 10.91
N ASN A 126 -2.62 -0.84 11.28
CA ASN A 126 -3.34 -0.76 12.54
C ASN A 126 -2.42 -1.07 13.73
N ASN A 127 -1.37 -0.25 13.85
CA ASN A 127 -0.35 -0.34 14.91
C ASN A 127 0.30 -1.74 15.00
N GLY A 128 0.62 -2.30 13.83
CA GLY A 128 1.32 -3.58 13.74
C GLY A 128 0.42 -4.81 13.74
N GLU A 129 -0.89 -4.65 13.93
CA GLU A 129 -1.81 -5.79 13.97
C GLU A 129 -1.72 -6.64 12.70
N TRP A 130 -1.72 -6.00 11.53
CA TRP A 130 -1.70 -6.71 10.24
C TRP A 130 -0.38 -7.42 9.93
N MET A 131 0.69 -7.11 10.68
CA MET A 131 1.98 -7.77 10.50
C MET A 131 1.92 -9.28 10.79
N GLY A 132 1.02 -9.70 11.68
CA GLY A 132 0.85 -11.11 12.07
C GLY A 132 -0.20 -11.87 11.25
N TYR A 133 -0.82 -11.24 10.26
CA TYR A 133 -1.85 -11.89 9.45
C TYR A 133 -1.30 -12.45 8.14
N ASP A 134 -2.05 -13.39 7.55
CA ASP A 134 -1.62 -14.08 6.34
C ASP A 134 -1.51 -13.16 5.15
N LEU A 135 -0.37 -13.27 4.49
CA LEU A 135 -0.11 -12.57 3.24
C LEU A 135 -0.66 -13.40 2.07
N ILE A 136 -1.51 -12.79 1.24
CA ILE A 136 -2.13 -13.50 0.11
C ILE A 136 -1.63 -13.02 -1.25
N ALA A 137 -1.10 -11.81 -1.33
CA ALA A 137 -0.56 -11.29 -2.59
C ALA A 137 0.40 -10.14 -2.31
N THR A 138 1.34 -9.93 -3.24
CA THR A 138 2.25 -8.79 -3.20
C THR A 138 2.36 -8.16 -4.57
N LEU A 139 2.55 -6.85 -4.60
CA LEU A 139 2.89 -6.09 -5.78
C LEU A 139 4.20 -5.36 -5.51
N ARG A 140 5.30 -5.85 -6.08
CA ARG A 140 6.59 -5.21 -5.91
C ARG A 140 6.66 -3.94 -6.76
N ILE A 141 7.17 -2.87 -6.17
CA ILE A 141 7.38 -1.59 -6.86
C ILE A 141 8.84 -1.20 -6.74
N ASN A 142 9.40 -0.75 -7.85
CA ASN A 142 10.75 -0.18 -7.86
C ASN A 142 10.64 1.34 -7.72
N LEU A 143 10.78 1.81 -6.48
CA LEU A 143 10.70 3.25 -6.18
C LEU A 143 11.86 4.04 -6.80
N GLU A 144 12.97 3.40 -7.06
CA GLU A 144 14.17 4.06 -7.57
C GLU A 144 14.18 4.21 -9.09
N ALA A 145 13.21 3.59 -9.78
CA ALA A 145 13.08 3.72 -11.23
C ALA A 145 12.35 5.00 -11.66
N GLN A 146 11.94 5.81 -10.72
CA GLN A 146 11.17 7.05 -10.98
C GLN A 146 12.08 8.25 -11.27
#